data_7e1d67aaf44e1722dc35250047e77d14
#
_entry.id   7e1d67aaf44e1722dc35250047e77d14
#
_cell.length_a   1.000
_cell.length_b   1.000
_cell.length_c   1.000
_cell.angle_alpha   90.00
_cell.angle_beta   90.00
_cell.angle_gamma   90.00
#
_symmetry.space_group_name_H-M   'P 1'
#
loop_
_entity.id
_entity.type
_entity.pdbx_description
1 polymer ?
#
loop_
_entity_poly.entity_id
_entity_poly.type
_entity_poly.pdbx_seq_one_letter_code
_entity_poly.pdbx_strand_id
1 'polypeptide(L)'
;MPGAALLFSAIWLDVPHVVQPERGCGAASVAMVMQYWARRVPIASPPLAEIHRALYSESTKGTPASRVLALFEKHGFHAFAFEGRQQDLEEQLRQGRPVIVARKPRGSDPHYSVLTGIVSERVYVNDPALGKDIPVDGGRFEREWAAAGRWMLIAVPRQEQ
;
A
#
# COMPACT_ATOMS: atom_id res chain seq x y z
N MET A 1 33.62 25.84 3.71
CA MET A 1 32.31 25.28 4.12
C MET A 1 32.22 23.92 3.46
N PRO A 2 32.24 22.81 4.21
CA PRO A 2 31.91 21.55 3.63
C PRO A 2 30.42 21.60 3.34
N GLY A 3 30.06 21.49 2.04
CA GLY A 3 28.68 21.35 1.63
C GLY A 3 28.08 20.15 2.32
N ALA A 4 26.98 20.36 3.04
CA ALA A 4 26.20 19.27 3.54
C ALA A 4 25.79 18.42 2.31
N ALA A 5 26.39 17.24 2.17
CA ALA A 5 25.91 16.26 1.23
C ALA A 5 24.49 15.94 1.69
N LEU A 6 23.50 16.40 0.93
CA LEU A 6 22.13 15.92 1.06
C LEU A 6 22.21 14.43 0.79
N LEU A 7 22.23 13.64 1.85
CA LEU A 7 22.04 12.22 1.76
C LEU A 7 20.62 12.01 1.26
N PHE A 8 20.47 11.89 -0.06
CA PHE A 8 19.23 11.39 -0.66
C PHE A 8 19.08 9.94 -0.22
N SER A 9 18.37 9.72 0.88
CA SER A 9 18.11 8.38 1.34
C SER A 9 17.09 7.76 0.38
N ALA A 10 17.56 6.86 -0.46
CA ALA A 10 16.69 5.97 -1.21
C ALA A 10 16.11 4.95 -0.22
N ILE A 11 14.80 4.87 -0.13
CA ILE A 11 14.08 3.86 0.64
C ILE A 11 13.38 2.96 -0.36
N TRP A 12 13.61 1.66 -0.24
CA TRP A 12 13.03 0.67 -1.17
C TRP A 12 12.70 -0.63 -0.47
N LEU A 13 11.48 -1.13 -0.68
CA LEU A 13 11.05 -2.44 -0.21
C LEU A 13 10.74 -3.34 -1.40
N ASP A 14 11.27 -4.55 -1.40
CA ASP A 14 10.90 -5.56 -2.40
C ASP A 14 9.58 -6.22 -2.04
N VAL A 15 8.49 -5.63 -2.53
CA VAL A 15 7.13 -6.12 -2.33
C VAL A 15 6.71 -6.92 -3.56
N PRO A 16 6.20 -8.16 -3.40
CA PRO A 16 5.67 -8.92 -4.53
C PRO A 16 4.56 -8.18 -5.24
N HIS A 17 4.51 -8.26 -6.57
CA HIS A 17 3.42 -7.71 -7.35
C HIS A 17 2.32 -8.75 -7.54
N VAL A 18 1.08 -8.31 -7.38
CA VAL A 18 -0.12 -9.12 -7.64
C VAL A 18 -1.02 -8.35 -8.60
N VAL A 19 -1.37 -8.98 -9.71
CA VAL A 19 -2.31 -8.40 -10.70
C VAL A 19 -3.72 -8.45 -10.15
N GLN A 20 -4.45 -7.35 -10.28
CA GLN A 20 -5.81 -7.29 -9.78
C GLN A 20 -6.77 -8.14 -10.60
N PRO A 21 -7.73 -8.83 -9.94
CA PRO A 21 -8.94 -9.30 -10.61
C PRO A 21 -9.84 -8.12 -10.96
N GLU A 22 -10.90 -8.36 -11.70
CA GLU A 22 -11.86 -7.30 -12.02
C GLU A 22 -12.32 -6.57 -10.75
N ARG A 23 -12.18 -5.23 -10.74
CA ARG A 23 -12.51 -4.36 -9.59
C ARG A 23 -11.81 -4.77 -8.29
N GLY A 24 -10.64 -5.37 -8.41
CA GLY A 24 -9.93 -5.99 -7.30
C GLY A 24 -8.64 -5.30 -6.88
N CYS A 25 -8.49 -3.98 -7.09
CA CYS A 25 -7.28 -3.25 -6.68
C CYS A 25 -7.04 -3.35 -5.16
N GLY A 26 -8.10 -3.32 -4.36
CA GLY A 26 -8.00 -3.50 -2.91
C GLY A 26 -7.52 -4.89 -2.54
N ALA A 27 -8.10 -5.92 -3.13
CA ALA A 27 -7.71 -7.31 -2.87
C ALA A 27 -6.26 -7.59 -3.27
N ALA A 28 -5.85 -7.11 -4.45
CA ALA A 28 -4.47 -7.26 -4.91
C ALA A 28 -3.47 -6.52 -4.01
N SER A 29 -3.80 -5.31 -3.56
CA SER A 29 -2.96 -4.54 -2.64
C SER A 29 -2.80 -5.23 -1.29
N VAL A 30 -3.88 -5.77 -0.73
CA VAL A 30 -3.84 -6.58 0.50
C VAL A 30 -2.98 -7.83 0.31
N ALA A 31 -3.18 -8.55 -0.80
CA ALA A 31 -2.38 -9.74 -1.12
C ALA A 31 -0.88 -9.43 -1.21
N MET A 32 -0.50 -8.31 -1.81
CA MET A 32 0.90 -7.89 -1.90
C MET A 32 1.52 -7.69 -0.50
N VAL A 33 0.81 -7.02 0.39
CA VAL A 33 1.27 -6.77 1.76
C VAL A 33 1.36 -8.08 2.54
N MET A 34 0.35 -8.95 2.46
CA MET A 34 0.37 -10.24 3.13
C MET A 34 1.50 -11.13 2.64
N GLN A 35 1.73 -11.20 1.32
CA GLN A 35 2.83 -11.97 0.73
C GLN A 35 4.20 -11.40 1.10
N TYR A 36 4.32 -10.07 1.19
CA TYR A 36 5.54 -9.42 1.67
C TYR A 36 5.93 -9.93 3.06
N TRP A 37 4.98 -9.96 3.98
CA TRP A 37 5.22 -10.41 5.34
C TRP A 37 5.40 -11.93 5.44
N ALA A 38 4.66 -12.71 4.64
CA ALA A 38 4.79 -14.17 4.62
C ALA A 38 6.18 -14.66 4.20
N ARG A 39 6.94 -13.85 3.47
CA ARG A 39 8.35 -14.12 3.13
C ARG A 39 9.33 -13.80 4.26
N ARG A 40 8.90 -13.13 5.31
CA ARG A 40 9.76 -12.60 6.39
C ARG A 40 9.46 -13.19 7.75
N VAL A 41 8.23 -13.56 7.99
CA VAL A 41 7.77 -14.13 9.27
C VAL A 41 6.82 -15.30 9.01
N PRO A 42 6.65 -16.23 9.96
CA PRO A 42 5.76 -17.39 9.78
C PRO A 42 4.28 -16.99 9.88
N ILE A 43 3.77 -16.31 8.87
CA ILE A 43 2.36 -15.93 8.74
C ILE A 43 1.81 -16.41 7.41
N ALA A 44 0.57 -16.86 7.39
CA ALA A 44 -0.07 -17.33 6.17
C ALA A 44 -0.55 -16.16 5.31
N SER A 45 -0.50 -16.34 3.99
CA SER A 45 -1.11 -15.44 3.01
C SER A 45 -2.22 -16.22 2.28
N PRO A 46 -3.49 -15.82 2.47
CA PRO A 46 -4.60 -16.47 1.76
C PRO A 46 -4.49 -16.31 0.23
N PRO A 47 -5.10 -17.19 -0.56
CA PRO A 47 -5.18 -17.02 -2.00
C PRO A 47 -5.90 -15.71 -2.37
N LEU A 48 -5.48 -15.07 -3.47
CA LEU A 48 -6.09 -13.82 -3.95
C LEU A 48 -7.61 -13.91 -4.11
N ALA A 49 -8.12 -15.03 -4.63
CA ALA A 49 -9.55 -15.23 -4.81
C ALA A 49 -10.34 -15.20 -3.50
N GLU A 50 -9.75 -15.71 -2.43
CA GLU A 50 -10.35 -15.67 -1.09
C GLU A 50 -10.36 -14.23 -0.54
N ILE A 51 -9.25 -13.52 -0.68
CA ILE A 51 -9.14 -12.11 -0.29
C ILE A 51 -10.16 -11.27 -1.05
N HIS A 52 -10.25 -11.44 -2.36
CA HIS A 52 -11.18 -10.70 -3.20
C HIS A 52 -12.63 -10.94 -2.79
N ARG A 53 -13.00 -12.20 -2.55
CA ARG A 53 -14.34 -12.57 -2.10
C ARG A 53 -14.71 -11.95 -0.76
N ALA A 54 -13.75 -11.84 0.15
CA ALA A 54 -13.97 -11.23 1.46
C ALA A 54 -14.10 -9.70 1.40
N LEU A 55 -13.43 -9.05 0.45
CA LEU A 55 -13.33 -7.59 0.39
C LEU A 55 -14.33 -6.92 -0.55
N TYR A 56 -14.69 -7.60 -1.66
CA TYR A 56 -15.56 -6.99 -2.67
C TYR A 56 -16.97 -6.73 -2.13
N SER A 57 -17.50 -5.57 -2.46
CA SER A 57 -18.87 -5.17 -2.13
C SER A 57 -19.63 -4.75 -3.39
N GLU A 58 -20.72 -5.44 -3.69
CA GLU A 58 -21.61 -5.09 -4.79
C GLU A 58 -22.23 -3.70 -4.61
N SER A 59 -22.57 -3.32 -3.38
CA SER A 59 -23.21 -2.04 -3.10
C SER A 59 -22.29 -0.84 -3.38
N THR A 60 -21.00 -0.99 -3.16
CA THR A 60 -19.99 0.05 -3.42
C THR A 60 -19.22 -0.17 -4.70
N LYS A 61 -19.40 -1.32 -5.34
CA LYS A 61 -18.64 -1.77 -6.54
C LYS A 61 -17.14 -1.67 -6.34
N GLY A 62 -16.66 -1.99 -5.14
CA GLY A 62 -15.26 -1.89 -4.76
C GLY A 62 -15.00 -2.44 -3.37
N THR A 63 -13.94 -1.95 -2.75
CA THR A 63 -13.43 -2.44 -1.47
C THR A 63 -13.57 -1.37 -0.39
N PRO A 64 -14.52 -1.51 0.55
CA PRO A 64 -14.59 -0.61 1.71
C PRO A 64 -13.35 -0.76 2.61
N ALA A 65 -12.81 0.36 3.10
CA ALA A 65 -11.65 0.38 3.97
C ALA A 65 -11.86 -0.44 5.27
N SER A 66 -13.07 -0.41 5.82
CA SER A 66 -13.42 -1.19 7.02
C SER A 66 -13.26 -2.70 6.82
N ARG A 67 -13.56 -3.21 5.63
CA ARG A 67 -13.35 -4.63 5.30
C ARG A 67 -11.87 -4.97 5.18
N VAL A 68 -11.06 -4.06 4.66
CA VAL A 68 -9.61 -4.24 4.57
C VAL A 68 -9.01 -4.38 5.97
N LEU A 69 -9.35 -3.48 6.87
CA LEU A 69 -8.91 -3.54 8.27
C LEU A 69 -9.31 -4.86 8.94
N ALA A 70 -10.59 -5.23 8.83
CA ALA A 70 -11.11 -6.45 9.43
C ALA A 70 -10.43 -7.71 8.88
N LEU A 71 -10.12 -7.74 7.58
CA LEU A 71 -9.44 -8.87 6.97
C LEU A 71 -8.01 -9.03 7.51
N PHE A 72 -7.25 -7.95 7.60
CA PHE A 72 -5.92 -7.98 8.19
C PHE A 72 -5.96 -8.49 9.63
N GLU A 73 -6.87 -7.96 10.45
CA GLU A 73 -7.03 -8.40 11.83
C GLU A 73 -7.37 -9.89 11.94
N LYS A 74 -8.26 -10.38 11.08
CA LYS A 74 -8.62 -11.81 11.02
C LYS A 74 -7.41 -12.69 10.70
N HIS A 75 -6.48 -12.22 9.91
CA HIS A 75 -5.33 -12.99 9.44
C HIS A 75 -4.04 -12.73 10.23
N GLY A 76 -4.14 -12.20 11.43
CA GLY A 76 -3.01 -12.11 12.34
C GLY A 76 -2.18 -10.84 12.25
N PHE A 77 -2.75 -9.77 11.71
CA PHE A 77 -2.11 -8.47 11.63
C PHE A 77 -2.75 -7.46 12.58
N HIS A 78 -1.99 -6.50 13.02
CA HIS A 78 -2.52 -5.21 13.45
C HIS A 78 -2.56 -4.27 12.26
N ALA A 79 -3.73 -3.70 11.98
CA ALA A 79 -3.90 -2.81 10.84
C ALA A 79 -4.42 -1.44 11.30
N PHE A 80 -3.85 -0.39 10.70
CA PHE A 80 -4.15 0.99 11.02
C PHE A 80 -4.37 1.78 9.73
N ALA A 81 -5.49 2.47 9.62
CA ALA A 81 -5.78 3.37 8.52
C ALA A 81 -6.01 4.78 9.05
N PHE A 82 -5.41 5.77 8.41
CA PHE A 82 -5.50 7.16 8.84
C PHE A 82 -5.19 8.11 7.68
N GLU A 83 -5.50 9.39 7.87
CA GLU A 83 -5.03 10.47 7.02
C GLU A 83 -3.58 10.77 7.36
N GLY A 84 -2.68 10.58 6.38
CA GLY A 84 -1.25 10.71 6.59
C GLY A 84 -0.66 11.98 6.01
N ARG A 85 0.64 12.14 6.27
CA ARG A 85 1.53 13.15 5.68
C ARG A 85 2.68 12.44 4.98
N GLN A 86 3.39 13.13 4.10
CA GLN A 86 4.53 12.53 3.40
C GLN A 86 5.54 11.91 4.37
N GLN A 87 5.84 12.59 5.47
CA GLN A 87 6.76 12.06 6.49
C GLN A 87 6.28 10.77 7.14
N ASP A 88 4.97 10.53 7.22
CA ASP A 88 4.41 9.29 7.74
C ASP A 88 4.68 8.13 6.77
N LEU A 89 4.56 8.37 5.46
CA LEU A 89 4.92 7.40 4.43
C LEU A 89 6.39 7.01 4.50
N GLU A 90 7.28 8.01 4.58
CA GLU A 90 8.72 7.78 4.68
C GLU A 90 9.07 6.98 5.92
N GLU A 91 8.49 7.32 7.07
CA GLU A 91 8.75 6.63 8.33
C GLU A 91 8.35 5.16 8.26
N GLN A 92 7.19 4.85 7.70
CA GLN A 92 6.74 3.46 7.56
C GLN A 92 7.68 2.66 6.64
N LEU A 93 8.07 3.23 5.52
CA LEU A 93 9.01 2.58 4.62
C LEU A 93 10.38 2.35 5.27
N ARG A 94 10.90 3.32 6.05
CA ARG A 94 12.15 3.15 6.80
C ARG A 94 12.08 2.01 7.81
N GLN A 95 10.91 1.77 8.38
CA GLN A 95 10.68 0.65 9.28
C GLN A 95 10.42 -0.69 8.56
N GLY A 96 10.56 -0.70 7.23
CA GLY A 96 10.34 -1.92 6.44
C GLY A 96 8.87 -2.29 6.28
N ARG A 97 7.96 -1.33 6.35
CA ARG A 97 6.51 -1.54 6.27
C ARG A 97 5.97 -0.99 4.95
N PRO A 98 5.51 -1.84 4.02
CA PRO A 98 4.82 -1.35 2.83
C PRO A 98 3.50 -0.70 3.23
N VAL A 99 3.11 0.33 2.47
CA VAL A 99 1.93 1.14 2.78
C VAL A 99 0.91 1.01 1.66
N ILE A 100 -0.32 0.63 1.99
CA ILE A 100 -1.42 0.72 1.03
C ILE A 100 -1.90 2.18 1.02
N VAL A 101 -1.97 2.77 -0.17
CA VAL A 101 -2.44 4.12 -0.37
C VAL A 101 -3.63 4.14 -1.32
N ALA A 102 -4.52 5.11 -1.16
CA ALA A 102 -5.53 5.42 -2.13
C ALA A 102 -5.10 6.66 -2.90
N ARG A 103 -5.21 6.60 -4.23
CA ARG A 103 -4.95 7.75 -5.10
C ARG A 103 -6.14 7.96 -6.01
N LYS A 104 -6.46 9.20 -6.28
CA LYS A 104 -7.53 9.57 -7.21
C LYS A 104 -6.94 10.36 -8.37
N PRO A 105 -6.58 9.70 -9.48
CA PRO A 105 -6.20 10.40 -10.69
C PRO A 105 -7.34 11.30 -11.18
N ARG A 106 -7.00 12.40 -11.84
CA ARG A 106 -7.98 13.36 -12.35
C ARG A 106 -8.98 12.68 -13.30
N GLY A 107 -10.27 12.79 -13.01
CA GLY A 107 -11.34 12.20 -13.80
C GLY A 107 -11.55 10.69 -13.59
N SER A 108 -10.91 10.11 -12.59
CA SER A 108 -11.00 8.68 -12.28
C SER A 108 -11.53 8.44 -10.87
N ASP A 109 -11.99 7.21 -10.63
CA ASP A 109 -12.31 6.76 -9.29
C ASP A 109 -11.05 6.55 -8.46
N PRO A 110 -11.14 6.57 -7.12
CA PRO A 110 -10.02 6.22 -6.25
C PRO A 110 -9.50 4.81 -6.55
N HIS A 111 -8.18 4.66 -6.51
CA HIS A 111 -7.49 3.42 -6.81
C HIS A 111 -6.49 3.08 -5.71
N TYR A 112 -6.50 1.83 -5.24
CA TYR A 112 -5.52 1.34 -4.27
C TYR A 112 -4.26 0.87 -4.96
N SER A 113 -3.13 1.17 -4.35
CA SER A 113 -1.82 0.64 -4.71
C SER A 113 -0.95 0.50 -3.47
N VAL A 114 0.20 -0.14 -3.61
CA VAL A 114 1.15 -0.32 -2.50
C VAL A 114 2.38 0.54 -2.73
N LEU A 115 2.63 1.46 -1.81
CA LEU A 115 3.86 2.26 -1.80
C LEU A 115 5.03 1.36 -1.43
N THR A 116 6.04 1.30 -2.29
CA THR A 116 7.21 0.43 -2.12
C THR A 116 8.52 1.18 -1.95
N GLY A 117 8.60 2.42 -2.42
CA GLY A 117 9.83 3.17 -2.34
C GLY A 117 9.66 4.67 -2.54
N ILE A 118 10.66 5.40 -2.05
CA ILE A 118 10.83 6.83 -2.29
C ILE A 118 12.31 7.04 -2.60
N VAL A 119 12.59 7.57 -3.78
CA VAL A 119 13.94 7.87 -4.25
C VAL A 119 13.95 9.26 -4.84
N SER A 120 14.67 10.20 -4.20
CA SER A 120 14.67 11.61 -4.58
C SER A 120 13.23 12.16 -4.60
N GLU A 121 12.79 12.73 -5.71
CA GLU A 121 11.45 13.30 -5.87
C GLU A 121 10.43 12.33 -6.47
N ARG A 122 10.78 11.04 -6.57
CA ARG A 122 9.91 10.00 -7.12
C ARG A 122 9.39 9.05 -6.05
N VAL A 123 8.14 8.70 -6.20
CA VAL A 123 7.48 7.68 -5.40
C VAL A 123 7.31 6.44 -6.28
N TYR A 124 7.53 5.27 -5.72
CA TYR A 124 7.38 4.00 -6.42
C TYR A 124 6.22 3.22 -5.81
N VAL A 125 5.36 2.72 -6.65
CA VAL A 125 4.20 1.95 -6.23
C VAL A 125 4.10 0.64 -7.01
N ASN A 126 3.66 -0.41 -6.33
CA ASN A 126 3.11 -1.57 -7.00
C ASN A 126 1.65 -1.26 -7.32
N ASP A 127 1.37 -1.03 -8.58
CA ASP A 127 0.03 -0.76 -9.06
C ASP A 127 -0.63 -2.06 -9.53
N PRO A 128 -1.75 -2.47 -8.92
CA PRO A 128 -2.40 -3.73 -9.29
C PRO A 128 -2.82 -3.84 -10.75
N ALA A 129 -3.05 -2.70 -11.41
CA ALA A 129 -3.46 -2.65 -12.80
C ALA A 129 -2.27 -2.49 -13.77
N LEU A 130 -1.20 -1.79 -13.35
CA LEU A 130 -0.12 -1.37 -14.23
C LEU A 130 1.16 -2.19 -14.08
N GLY A 131 1.54 -2.58 -12.87
CA GLY A 131 2.75 -3.36 -12.68
C GLY A 131 3.51 -3.06 -11.39
N LYS A 132 4.69 -3.68 -11.29
CA LYS A 132 5.60 -3.58 -10.16
C LYS A 132 6.47 -2.31 -10.28
N ASP A 133 6.70 -1.66 -9.14
CA ASP A 133 7.65 -0.55 -9.00
C ASP A 133 7.44 0.57 -10.03
N ILE A 134 6.21 0.97 -10.21
CA ILE A 134 5.84 2.04 -11.13
C ILE A 134 6.27 3.39 -10.54
N PRO A 135 7.13 4.16 -11.25
CA PRO A 135 7.54 5.47 -10.78
C PRO A 135 6.41 6.49 -10.98
N VAL A 136 6.21 7.30 -9.95
CA VAL A 136 5.25 8.42 -9.97
C VAL A 136 6.00 9.67 -9.52
N ASP A 137 5.88 10.75 -10.28
CA ASP A 137 6.39 12.05 -9.86
C ASP A 137 5.80 12.45 -8.50
N GLY A 138 6.64 12.94 -7.58
CA GLY A 138 6.22 13.24 -6.21
C GLY A 138 5.10 14.26 -6.11
N GLY A 139 5.12 15.28 -6.97
CA GLY A 139 4.05 16.28 -7.03
C GLY A 139 2.73 15.71 -7.53
N ARG A 140 2.80 14.84 -8.54
CA ARG A 140 1.62 14.11 -9.03
C ARG A 140 1.06 13.17 -7.97
N PHE A 141 1.94 12.41 -7.33
CA PHE A 141 1.52 11.51 -6.24
C PHE A 141 0.79 12.29 -5.14
N GLU A 142 1.35 13.40 -4.68
CA GLU A 142 0.73 14.23 -3.64
C GLU A 142 -0.65 14.75 -4.05
N ARG A 143 -0.81 15.22 -5.27
CA ARG A 143 -2.11 15.69 -5.77
C ARG A 143 -3.16 14.58 -5.79
N GLU A 144 -2.79 13.41 -6.31
CA GLU A 144 -3.70 12.27 -6.40
C GLU A 144 -4.02 11.67 -5.02
N TRP A 145 -3.04 11.66 -4.14
CA TRP A 145 -3.21 11.17 -2.77
C TRP A 145 -4.06 12.13 -1.94
N ALA A 146 -3.82 13.43 -2.03
CA ALA A 146 -4.64 14.46 -1.40
C ALA A 146 -6.10 14.41 -1.88
N ALA A 147 -6.31 14.17 -3.18
CA ALA A 147 -7.65 14.02 -3.74
C ALA A 147 -8.40 12.79 -3.20
N ALA A 148 -7.68 11.80 -2.66
CA ALA A 148 -8.22 10.63 -1.97
C ALA A 148 -8.14 10.75 -0.43
N GLY A 149 -8.04 11.97 0.11
CA GLY A 149 -8.00 12.24 1.54
C GLY A 149 -6.69 11.87 2.23
N ARG A 150 -5.59 11.72 1.51
CA ARG A 150 -4.31 11.21 2.03
C ARG A 150 -4.46 9.93 2.84
N TRP A 151 -5.38 9.09 2.40
CA TRP A 151 -5.64 7.83 3.07
C TRP A 151 -4.45 6.88 2.91
N MET A 152 -4.02 6.31 4.03
CA MET A 152 -2.98 5.30 4.09
C MET A 152 -3.33 4.20 5.08
N LEU A 153 -2.87 2.99 4.81
CA LEU A 153 -3.03 1.85 5.68
C LEU A 153 -1.70 1.10 5.81
N ILE A 154 -1.37 0.79 7.05
CA ILE A 154 -0.26 -0.11 7.39
C ILE A 154 -0.81 -1.33 8.10
N ALA A 155 -0.21 -2.48 7.82
CA ALA A 155 -0.50 -3.72 8.51
C ALA A 155 0.81 -4.40 8.89
N VAL A 156 0.93 -4.75 10.17
CA VAL A 156 2.10 -5.44 10.71
C VAL A 156 1.66 -6.75 11.37
N PRO A 157 2.40 -7.85 11.18
CA PRO A 157 2.08 -9.09 11.85
C PRO A 157 2.06 -8.92 13.37
N ARG A 158 1.06 -9.50 14.01
CA ARG A 158 1.06 -9.59 15.48
C ARG A 158 2.22 -10.48 15.90
N GLN A 159 2.97 -10.03 16.88
CA GLN A 159 3.98 -10.86 17.48
C GLN A 159 3.29 -11.88 18.39
N GLU A 160 3.63 -13.16 18.24
CA GLU A 160 3.25 -14.15 19.24
C GLU A 160 3.96 -13.82 20.56
N GLN A 161 3.17 -13.68 21.60
CA GLN A 161 3.71 -13.53 22.96
C GLN A 161 4.12 -14.89 23.51
#